data_afa9ee8bd6d974f72f1356a9b4d07df7
#
_entry.id   afa9ee8bd6d974f72f1356a9b4d07df7
#
_cell.length_a   1.000
_cell.length_b   1.000
_cell.length_c   1.000
_cell.angle_alpha   90.00
_cell.angle_beta   90.00
_cell.angle_gamma   90.00
#
_symmetry.space_group_name_H-M   'P 1'
#
loop_
_entity.id
_entity.type
_entity.pdbx_description
1 polymer ?
#
loop_
_entity_poly.entity_id
_entity_poly.type
_entity_poly.pdbx_seq_one_letter_code
_entity_poly.pdbx_strand_id
1 'polypeptide(L)'
;EFEIEFDEPVCVCREAFSTEPKRIAACAESSGEKVSITLLPQPVPGEKVILVGTVEDVYGNSTHVQVQFKGYNDRPARIILTEVQAAKNTSKKSPHRDYIEFTVQKGGNLGGMFVQWASSTKIMKYDFIPCEVKAEEIIVLHLAPEGILEEKDETGEDTALSGGIDATAKGRDFWSEAGGLPDSSGAISVYEREGSLPIDGFFYGEGSKSGSLESSKLISIVQELSD
;
A
#
# COMPACT_ATOMS: atom_id res chain seq x y z
N GLU A 1 -0.12 16.82 12.24
CA GLU A 1 -0.56 16.93 13.64
C GLU A 1 -1.65 15.91 13.91
N PHE A 2 -1.61 15.29 15.10
CA PHE A 2 -2.65 14.40 15.61
C PHE A 2 -2.72 14.50 17.13
N GLU A 3 -3.84 14.07 17.71
CA GLU A 3 -4.07 14.07 19.15
C GLU A 3 -4.17 12.64 19.69
N ILE A 4 -3.67 12.46 20.90
CA ILE A 4 -3.90 11.28 21.73
C ILE A 4 -4.72 11.74 22.92
N GLU A 5 -5.84 11.09 23.18
CA GLU A 5 -6.74 11.37 24.31
C GLU A 5 -6.57 10.31 25.39
N PHE A 6 -6.48 10.75 26.63
CA PHE A 6 -6.34 9.92 27.83
C PHE A 6 -7.61 10.04 28.67
N ASP A 7 -7.79 9.17 29.61
CA ASP A 7 -8.94 9.16 30.55
C ASP A 7 -8.76 10.07 31.76
N GLU A 8 -7.56 10.69 31.87
CA GLU A 8 -7.22 11.63 32.92
C GLU A 8 -6.24 12.72 32.41
N PRO A 9 -6.12 13.84 33.11
CA PRO A 9 -5.17 14.90 32.73
C PRO A 9 -3.73 14.41 32.78
N VAL A 10 -2.98 14.69 31.72
CA VAL A 10 -1.57 14.30 31.55
C VAL A 10 -0.67 15.48 31.25
N CYS A 11 0.59 15.30 31.56
CA CYS A 11 1.66 16.22 31.27
C CYS A 11 2.72 15.56 30.38
N VAL A 12 3.26 16.32 29.44
CA VAL A 12 4.36 15.87 28.58
C VAL A 12 5.44 16.92 28.49
N CYS A 13 6.70 16.50 28.41
CA CYS A 13 7.77 17.36 27.94
C CYS A 13 7.70 17.43 26.40
N ARG A 14 8.13 18.56 25.82
CA ARG A 14 8.11 18.77 24.38
C ARG A 14 8.81 17.68 23.58
N GLU A 15 9.84 17.05 24.17
CA GLU A 15 10.67 16.00 23.57
C GLU A 15 10.35 14.61 24.15
N ALA A 16 9.17 14.44 24.75
CA ALA A 16 8.74 13.18 25.38
C ALA A 16 8.57 12.03 24.39
N PHE A 17 8.44 12.33 23.08
CA PHE A 17 8.24 11.35 22.02
C PHE A 17 9.41 11.30 21.06
N SER A 18 9.68 10.09 20.60
CA SER A 18 10.63 9.79 19.53
C SER A 18 9.94 9.03 18.41
N THR A 19 10.51 9.08 17.21
CA THR A 19 9.97 8.42 16.03
C THR A 19 10.97 7.49 15.37
N GLU A 20 10.45 6.51 14.67
CA GLU A 20 11.17 5.74 13.67
C GLU A 20 10.41 5.92 12.34
N PRO A 21 11.03 6.46 11.28
CA PRO A 21 12.46 6.83 11.17
C PRO A 21 12.83 8.09 11.99
N LYS A 22 14.03 8.11 12.55
CA LYS A 22 14.55 9.20 13.43
C LYS A 22 14.67 10.57 12.78
N ARG A 23 14.60 10.65 11.44
CA ARG A 23 14.60 11.93 10.70
C ARG A 23 13.36 12.78 10.93
N ILE A 24 12.30 12.17 11.44
CA ILE A 24 11.06 12.85 11.79
C ILE A 24 11.14 13.20 13.28
N ALA A 25 11.11 14.46 13.62
CA ALA A 25 11.03 14.89 15.00
C ALA A 25 9.57 15.00 15.44
N ALA A 26 9.28 14.54 16.66
CA ALA A 26 7.97 14.68 17.29
C ALA A 26 8.04 15.77 18.37
N CYS A 27 7.19 16.78 18.26
CA CYS A 27 7.00 17.82 19.28
C CYS A 27 5.63 17.60 19.93
N ALA A 28 5.61 17.43 21.24
CA ALA A 28 4.38 17.15 22.00
C ALA A 28 4.00 18.34 22.90
N GLU A 29 2.71 18.59 23.01
CA GLU A 29 2.12 19.58 23.94
C GLU A 29 0.89 18.95 24.60
N SER A 30 0.75 19.08 25.92
CA SER A 30 -0.40 18.57 26.66
C SER A 30 -1.38 19.69 27.04
N SER A 31 -2.66 19.36 27.01
CA SER A 31 -3.77 20.23 27.44
C SER A 31 -4.88 19.40 28.05
N GLY A 32 -4.91 19.29 29.38
CA GLY A 32 -5.85 18.42 30.08
C GLY A 32 -5.61 16.96 29.74
N GLU A 33 -6.62 16.30 29.23
CA GLU A 33 -6.61 14.89 28.85
C GLU A 33 -6.02 14.61 27.46
N LYS A 34 -5.56 15.66 26.75
CA LYS A 34 -5.08 15.57 25.38
C LYS A 34 -3.60 15.87 25.24
N VAL A 35 -2.95 15.13 24.38
CA VAL A 35 -1.58 15.39 23.91
C VAL A 35 -1.62 15.59 22.41
N SER A 36 -1.29 16.80 21.97
CA SER A 36 -1.13 17.15 20.55
C SER A 36 0.30 16.86 20.13
N ILE A 37 0.48 16.17 18.99
CA ILE A 37 1.80 15.80 18.48
C ILE A 37 1.97 16.36 17.07
N THR A 38 2.99 17.17 16.89
CA THR A 38 3.40 17.70 15.59
C THR A 38 4.65 16.98 15.10
N LEU A 39 4.63 16.48 13.88
CA LEU A 39 5.74 15.77 13.23
C LEU A 39 6.44 16.69 12.23
N LEU A 40 7.77 16.78 12.30
CA LEU A 40 8.61 17.59 11.42
C LEU A 40 9.87 16.85 10.97
N PRO A 41 10.15 16.71 9.65
CA PRO A 41 9.22 17.03 8.57
C PRO A 41 7.98 16.13 8.60
N GLN A 42 6.96 16.48 7.84
CA GLN A 42 5.80 15.61 7.68
C GLN A 42 6.24 14.26 7.09
N PRO A 43 5.70 13.12 7.55
CA PRO A 43 5.93 11.82 6.92
C PRO A 43 5.54 11.84 5.44
N VAL A 44 6.29 11.13 4.62
CA VAL A 44 5.94 10.94 3.21
C VAL A 44 4.65 10.12 3.12
N PRO A 45 3.76 10.35 2.14
CA PRO A 45 2.58 9.54 1.94
C PRO A 45 2.88 8.03 1.99
N GLY A 46 2.13 7.28 2.81
CA GLY A 46 2.32 5.84 2.98
C GLY A 46 3.53 5.41 3.79
N GLU A 47 4.41 6.33 4.19
CA GLU A 47 5.57 6.01 5.04
C GLU A 47 5.13 5.51 6.41
N LYS A 48 5.67 4.35 6.78
CA LYS A 48 5.43 3.78 8.11
C LYS A 48 6.20 4.57 9.16
N VAL A 49 5.46 5.08 10.16
CA VAL A 49 6.03 5.79 11.31
C VAL A 49 5.64 5.06 12.58
N ILE A 50 6.62 4.84 13.45
CA ILE A 50 6.41 4.38 14.82
C ILE A 50 6.74 5.56 15.74
N LEU A 51 5.77 5.94 16.56
CA LEU A 51 5.92 6.95 17.60
C LEU A 51 5.99 6.25 18.95
N VAL A 52 6.98 6.58 19.76
CA VAL A 52 7.16 6.03 21.11
C VAL A 52 7.42 7.19 22.06
N GLY A 53 6.75 7.17 23.21
CA GLY A 53 6.94 8.20 24.21
C GLY A 53 6.43 7.81 25.59
N THR A 54 6.53 8.73 26.52
CA THR A 54 6.04 8.58 27.89
C THR A 54 5.27 9.83 28.28
N VAL A 55 4.11 9.64 28.88
CA VAL A 55 3.29 10.68 29.50
C VAL A 55 3.21 10.47 30.99
N GLU A 56 3.02 11.50 31.75
CA GLU A 56 2.84 11.45 33.20
C GLU A 56 1.51 12.06 33.60
N ASP A 57 0.83 11.48 34.58
CA ASP A 57 -0.33 12.09 35.20
C ASP A 57 0.06 13.18 36.21
N VAL A 58 -0.92 13.87 36.79
CA VAL A 58 -0.71 14.91 37.80
C VAL A 58 -0.15 14.37 39.13
N TYR A 59 -0.13 13.05 39.31
CA TYR A 59 0.39 12.36 40.51
C TYR A 59 1.78 11.78 40.31
N GLY A 60 2.34 11.91 39.08
CA GLY A 60 3.67 11.39 38.72
C GLY A 60 3.70 9.93 38.29
N ASN A 61 2.53 9.33 37.99
CA ASN A 61 2.52 8.00 37.37
C ASN A 61 2.80 8.14 35.88
N SER A 62 3.66 7.28 35.35
CA SER A 62 4.08 7.30 33.95
C SER A 62 3.45 6.17 33.14
N THR A 63 3.00 6.50 31.93
CA THR A 63 2.50 5.54 30.94
C THR A 63 3.31 5.61 29.65
N HIS A 64 3.72 4.46 29.14
CA HIS A 64 4.36 4.33 27.84
C HIS A 64 3.32 4.28 26.72
N VAL A 65 3.54 5.11 25.70
CA VAL A 65 2.71 5.19 24.52
C VAL A 65 3.52 4.71 23.32
N GLN A 66 2.97 3.78 22.54
CA GLN A 66 3.50 3.39 21.24
C GLN A 66 2.37 3.37 20.23
N VAL A 67 2.52 4.15 19.17
CA VAL A 67 1.56 4.25 18.06
C VAL A 67 2.29 3.99 16.75
N GLN A 68 1.69 3.17 15.89
CA GLN A 68 2.16 2.95 14.52
C GLN A 68 1.11 3.47 13.55
N PHE A 69 1.54 4.26 12.58
CA PHE A 69 0.68 4.79 11.53
C PHE A 69 1.45 4.95 10.22
N LYS A 70 0.72 5.25 9.13
CA LYS A 70 1.31 5.59 7.84
C LYS A 70 1.16 7.10 7.59
N GLY A 71 2.14 7.69 6.90
CA GLY A 71 2.05 9.07 6.44
C GLY A 71 0.79 9.28 5.61
N TYR A 72 0.06 10.35 5.90
CA TYR A 72 -1.19 10.66 5.21
C TYR A 72 -0.91 11.13 3.78
N ASN A 73 -1.69 10.61 2.84
CA ASN A 73 -1.68 11.05 1.45
C ASN A 73 -2.86 12.00 1.24
N ASP A 74 -2.59 13.28 1.07
CA ASP A 74 -3.60 14.33 0.83
C ASP A 74 -3.99 14.46 -0.64
N ARG A 75 -3.23 13.81 -1.55
CA ARG A 75 -3.45 13.82 -3.00
C ARG A 75 -3.30 12.44 -3.61
N PRO A 76 -4.12 11.46 -3.17
CA PRO A 76 -4.04 10.12 -3.75
C PRO A 76 -4.34 10.16 -5.25
N ALA A 77 -3.60 9.39 -6.01
CA ALA A 77 -3.90 9.16 -7.41
C ALA A 77 -5.22 8.39 -7.54
N ARG A 78 -5.94 8.58 -8.65
CA ARG A 78 -7.06 7.72 -9.00
C ARG A 78 -6.63 6.78 -10.10
N ILE A 79 -6.50 5.52 -9.78
CA ILE A 79 -6.13 4.45 -10.72
C ILE A 79 -7.31 3.50 -10.91
N ILE A 80 -7.39 2.93 -12.11
CA ILE A 80 -8.33 1.85 -12.44
C ILE A 80 -7.55 0.70 -13.05
N LEU A 81 -8.02 -0.50 -12.82
CA LEU A 81 -7.47 -1.73 -13.37
C LEU A 81 -7.86 -1.85 -14.85
N THR A 82 -6.88 -2.01 -15.73
CA THR A 82 -7.10 -2.04 -17.18
C THR A 82 -6.74 -3.39 -17.81
N GLU A 83 -5.74 -4.10 -17.29
CA GLU A 83 -5.36 -5.41 -17.79
C GLU A 83 -4.90 -6.34 -16.66
N VAL A 84 -5.14 -7.63 -16.83
CA VAL A 84 -4.69 -8.69 -15.93
C VAL A 84 -4.11 -9.83 -16.76
N GLN A 85 -2.83 -10.13 -16.57
CA GLN A 85 -2.15 -11.29 -17.13
C GLN A 85 -1.92 -12.30 -16.01
N ALA A 86 -2.76 -13.36 -15.98
CA ALA A 86 -2.70 -14.39 -14.95
C ALA A 86 -2.02 -15.71 -15.41
N ALA A 87 -1.72 -15.84 -16.69
CA ALA A 87 -1.16 -17.07 -17.25
C ALA A 87 0.31 -16.86 -17.64
N LYS A 88 1.21 -17.07 -16.69
CA LYS A 88 2.65 -17.02 -16.96
C LYS A 88 3.07 -18.05 -18.02
N ASN A 89 3.98 -17.68 -18.89
CA ASN A 89 4.61 -18.54 -19.87
C ASN A 89 6.13 -18.53 -19.69
N THR A 90 6.72 -19.67 -19.32
CA THR A 90 8.17 -19.81 -19.14
C THR A 90 8.90 -20.26 -20.42
N SER A 91 8.21 -20.32 -21.56
CA SER A 91 8.81 -20.67 -22.84
C SER A 91 9.88 -19.65 -23.25
N LYS A 92 11.06 -20.15 -23.67
CA LYS A 92 12.14 -19.28 -24.16
C LYS A 92 11.78 -18.44 -25.39
N LYS A 93 10.70 -18.79 -26.13
CA LYS A 93 10.29 -18.07 -27.35
C LYS A 93 9.35 -16.89 -27.08
N SER A 94 8.58 -16.94 -25.99
CA SER A 94 7.64 -15.90 -25.63
C SER A 94 7.41 -16.00 -24.10
N PRO A 95 8.40 -15.56 -23.30
CA PRO A 95 8.23 -15.61 -21.86
C PRO A 95 7.25 -14.50 -21.44
N HIS A 96 6.35 -14.84 -20.51
CA HIS A 96 5.45 -13.90 -19.86
C HIS A 96 5.41 -14.17 -18.37
N ARG A 97 5.30 -13.13 -17.58
CA ARG A 97 5.05 -13.16 -16.14
C ARG A 97 3.63 -12.68 -15.84
N ASP A 98 3.17 -12.98 -14.65
CA ASP A 98 1.91 -12.40 -14.19
C ASP A 98 2.10 -10.91 -13.94
N TYR A 99 1.13 -10.11 -14.37
CA TYR A 99 1.09 -8.70 -14.06
C TYR A 99 -0.34 -8.17 -13.94
N ILE A 100 -0.45 -7.00 -13.32
CA ILE A 100 -1.66 -6.21 -13.22
C ILE A 100 -1.34 -4.82 -13.75
N GLU A 101 -2.10 -4.37 -14.76
CA GLU A 101 -1.96 -3.03 -15.32
C GLU A 101 -3.05 -2.12 -14.82
N PHE A 102 -2.69 -0.87 -14.59
CA PHE A 102 -3.59 0.21 -14.19
C PHE A 102 -3.40 1.40 -15.10
N THR A 103 -4.50 2.12 -15.34
CA THR A 103 -4.45 3.47 -15.94
C THR A 103 -4.75 4.51 -14.88
N VAL A 104 -3.96 5.57 -14.85
CA VAL A 104 -4.16 6.72 -13.95
C VAL A 104 -5.24 7.62 -14.52
N GLN A 105 -6.41 7.67 -13.88
CA GLN A 105 -7.50 8.58 -14.28
C GLN A 105 -7.25 10.01 -13.80
N LYS A 106 -6.68 10.17 -12.60
CA LYS A 106 -6.32 11.47 -12.03
C LYS A 106 -4.93 11.36 -11.39
N GLY A 107 -4.04 12.25 -11.80
CA GLY A 107 -2.70 12.32 -11.24
C GLY A 107 -2.70 12.63 -9.74
N GLY A 108 -1.68 12.13 -9.05
CA GLY A 108 -1.49 12.25 -7.62
C GLY A 108 -0.34 11.37 -7.14
N ASN A 109 -0.30 11.10 -5.85
CA ASN A 109 0.71 10.25 -5.23
C ASN A 109 0.18 8.84 -4.98
N LEU A 110 0.98 7.81 -5.24
CA LEU A 110 0.62 6.40 -5.01
C LEU A 110 0.85 5.95 -3.55
N GLY A 111 1.60 6.72 -2.75
CA GLY A 111 1.96 6.34 -1.38
C GLY A 111 0.73 6.11 -0.50
N GLY A 112 0.73 4.97 0.20
CA GLY A 112 -0.39 4.54 1.04
C GLY A 112 -1.47 3.75 0.31
N MET A 113 -1.52 3.83 -1.02
CA MET A 113 -2.37 2.97 -1.85
C MET A 113 -1.82 1.55 -1.87
N PHE A 114 -2.68 0.57 -2.08
CA PHE A 114 -2.26 -0.81 -2.20
C PHE A 114 -3.19 -1.64 -3.08
N VAL A 115 -2.66 -2.76 -3.55
CA VAL A 115 -3.39 -3.78 -4.29
C VAL A 115 -3.39 -5.06 -3.49
N GLN A 116 -4.52 -5.75 -3.44
CA GLN A 116 -4.62 -7.11 -2.94
C GLN A 116 -5.06 -8.05 -4.07
N TRP A 117 -4.52 -9.25 -4.05
CA TRP A 117 -5.01 -10.32 -4.91
C TRP A 117 -5.06 -11.63 -4.15
N ALA A 118 -6.02 -12.46 -4.49
CA ALA A 118 -6.29 -13.66 -3.75
C ALA A 118 -6.29 -14.90 -4.63
N SER A 119 -5.72 -15.96 -4.09
CA SER A 119 -5.94 -17.35 -4.50
C SER A 119 -6.90 -18.03 -3.54
N SER A 120 -7.24 -19.28 -3.83
CA SER A 120 -8.10 -20.11 -2.94
C SER A 120 -7.57 -20.23 -1.49
N THR A 121 -6.28 -19.99 -1.26
CA THR A 121 -5.64 -20.24 0.04
C THR A 121 -4.96 -19.04 0.67
N LYS A 122 -4.66 -17.99 -0.11
CA LYS A 122 -3.77 -16.90 0.32
C LYS A 122 -4.23 -15.57 -0.27
N ILE A 123 -4.18 -14.53 0.56
CA ILE A 123 -4.26 -13.12 0.12
C ILE A 123 -2.83 -12.58 0.07
N MET A 124 -2.46 -12.01 -1.06
CA MET A 124 -1.24 -11.28 -1.30
C MET A 124 -1.53 -9.79 -1.31
N LYS A 125 -0.53 -8.98 -1.00
CA LYS A 125 -0.65 -7.52 -0.96
C LYS A 125 0.61 -6.88 -1.50
N TYR A 126 0.44 -5.77 -2.23
CA TYR A 126 1.49 -4.85 -2.60
C TYR A 126 1.11 -3.44 -2.18
N ASP A 127 1.92 -2.82 -1.31
CA ASP A 127 1.79 -1.41 -0.93
C ASP A 127 2.63 -0.60 -1.94
N PHE A 128 2.01 0.34 -2.65
CA PHE A 128 2.72 1.19 -3.60
C PHE A 128 3.76 2.07 -2.92
N ILE A 129 4.93 2.14 -3.53
CA ILE A 129 5.99 3.06 -3.13
C ILE A 129 5.53 4.49 -3.42
N PRO A 130 5.76 5.45 -2.49
CA PRO A 130 5.40 6.85 -2.72
C PRO A 130 6.05 7.41 -3.98
N CYS A 131 5.24 7.75 -4.97
CA CYS A 131 5.68 8.48 -6.17
C CYS A 131 4.53 9.25 -6.80
N GLU A 132 4.85 10.33 -7.48
CA GLU A 132 3.89 11.13 -8.25
C GLU A 132 3.65 10.49 -9.61
N VAL A 133 2.38 10.37 -9.98
CA VAL A 133 1.94 9.89 -11.30
C VAL A 133 1.02 10.90 -11.96
N LYS A 134 1.01 10.90 -13.29
CA LYS A 134 0.23 11.82 -14.11
C LYS A 134 -1.03 11.14 -14.65
N ALA A 135 -2.06 11.91 -14.96
CA ALA A 135 -3.23 11.37 -15.66
C ALA A 135 -2.81 10.74 -16.98
N GLU A 136 -3.47 9.66 -17.38
CA GLU A 136 -3.21 8.85 -18.57
C GLU A 136 -1.93 8.01 -18.51
N GLU A 137 -1.16 8.09 -17.43
CA GLU A 137 0.01 7.23 -17.21
C GLU A 137 -0.45 5.77 -16.99
N ILE A 138 0.32 4.83 -17.54
CA ILE A 138 0.13 3.40 -17.34
C ILE A 138 1.05 2.96 -16.22
N ILE A 139 0.54 2.12 -15.31
CA ILE A 139 1.29 1.50 -14.23
C ILE A 139 1.19 -0.01 -14.40
N VAL A 140 2.32 -0.71 -14.40
CA VAL A 140 2.38 -2.16 -14.47
C VAL A 140 2.98 -2.71 -13.18
N LEU A 141 2.21 -3.50 -12.46
CA LEU A 141 2.67 -4.22 -11.29
C LEU A 141 3.00 -5.66 -11.71
N HIS A 142 4.28 -5.96 -11.88
CA HIS A 142 4.78 -7.29 -12.17
C HIS A 142 4.76 -8.16 -10.93
N LEU A 143 4.29 -9.39 -11.08
CA LEU A 143 4.16 -10.35 -10.01
C LEU A 143 5.12 -11.52 -10.26
N ALA A 144 5.73 -12.04 -9.18
CA ALA A 144 6.72 -13.13 -9.26
C ALA A 144 7.92 -12.79 -10.18
N PRO A 145 8.70 -11.75 -9.83
CA PRO A 145 9.90 -11.34 -10.58
C PRO A 145 10.93 -12.48 -10.68
N GLU A 146 11.88 -12.35 -11.60
CA GLU A 146 13.01 -13.28 -11.72
C GLU A 146 14.09 -13.03 -10.67
N GLY A 147 14.10 -11.82 -10.06
CA GLY A 147 15.10 -11.39 -9.08
C GLY A 147 16.40 -10.91 -9.73
N ILE A 148 16.32 -10.39 -10.94
CA ILE A 148 17.46 -9.78 -11.65
C ILE A 148 17.62 -8.30 -11.29
N LEU A 149 18.82 -7.76 -11.45
CA LEU A 149 19.13 -6.38 -11.06
C LEU A 149 18.43 -5.32 -11.92
N GLU A 150 17.96 -5.69 -13.09
CA GLU A 150 17.24 -4.88 -14.04
C GLU A 150 15.77 -4.65 -13.62
N GLU A 151 15.18 -5.54 -12.82
CA GLU A 151 13.83 -5.38 -12.26
C GLU A 151 13.84 -4.30 -11.19
N LYS A 152 13.43 -3.08 -11.55
CA LYS A 152 13.48 -1.89 -10.69
C LYS A 152 12.13 -1.21 -10.61
N ASP A 153 11.77 -0.80 -9.41
CA ASP A 153 10.62 0.08 -9.20
C ASP A 153 10.91 1.49 -9.73
N GLU A 154 10.04 2.00 -10.60
CA GLU A 154 10.18 3.29 -11.25
C GLU A 154 9.45 4.36 -10.46
N THR A 155 10.10 4.92 -9.46
CA THR A 155 9.52 5.95 -8.59
C THR A 155 9.83 7.39 -9.05
N GLY A 156 10.74 7.56 -10.01
CA GLY A 156 11.17 8.83 -10.58
C GLY A 156 10.40 9.21 -11.84
N GLU A 157 10.95 10.14 -12.62
CA GLU A 157 10.37 10.55 -13.90
C GLU A 157 10.77 9.66 -15.09
N ASP A 158 11.84 8.89 -14.94
CA ASP A 158 12.30 7.96 -15.96
C ASP A 158 11.55 6.64 -15.82
N THR A 159 10.72 6.34 -16.81
CA THR A 159 9.92 5.11 -16.92
C THR A 159 10.54 4.13 -17.93
N ALA A 160 11.83 4.18 -18.13
CA ALA A 160 12.59 3.24 -18.93
C ALA A 160 13.80 2.67 -18.17
N LEU A 161 13.78 2.77 -16.82
CA LEU A 161 14.83 2.25 -15.96
C LEU A 161 14.71 0.75 -15.71
N SER A 162 13.48 0.26 -15.74
CA SER A 162 13.18 -1.14 -15.47
C SER A 162 13.47 -2.01 -16.69
N GLY A 163 13.96 -3.20 -16.41
CA GLY A 163 14.13 -4.28 -17.38
C GLY A 163 13.46 -5.54 -16.83
N GLY A 164 13.66 -6.65 -17.52
CA GLY A 164 13.03 -7.92 -17.17
C GLY A 164 11.90 -8.28 -18.11
N ILE A 165 11.26 -9.42 -17.85
CA ILE A 165 10.18 -9.92 -18.70
C ILE A 165 8.95 -9.06 -18.51
N ASP A 166 8.38 -8.59 -19.63
CA ASP A 166 7.19 -7.74 -19.71
C ASP A 166 7.38 -6.28 -19.23
N ALA A 167 8.61 -5.87 -18.83
CA ALA A 167 8.91 -4.46 -18.56
C ALA A 167 8.72 -3.60 -19.81
N THR A 168 8.19 -2.39 -19.65
CA THR A 168 7.84 -1.52 -20.78
C THR A 168 8.21 -0.06 -20.56
N ALA A 169 8.84 0.58 -21.55
CA ALA A 169 9.08 2.02 -21.53
C ALA A 169 7.80 2.87 -21.77
N LYS A 170 6.64 2.25 -21.96
CA LYS A 170 5.35 2.94 -22.17
C LYS A 170 4.54 3.11 -20.89
N GLY A 171 4.98 2.51 -19.80
CA GLY A 171 4.35 2.56 -18.51
C GLY A 171 5.39 2.62 -17.41
N ARG A 172 4.96 2.75 -16.18
CA ARG A 172 5.77 2.71 -14.97
C ARG A 172 5.73 1.31 -14.40
N ASP A 173 6.89 0.69 -14.26
CA ASP A 173 7.03 -0.68 -13.77
C ASP A 173 7.26 -0.72 -12.25
N PHE A 174 6.51 -1.58 -11.57
CA PHE A 174 6.70 -1.97 -10.17
C PHE A 174 6.80 -3.48 -10.05
N TRP A 175 7.52 -3.96 -9.04
CA TRP A 175 7.82 -5.38 -8.87
C TRP A 175 7.43 -5.89 -7.49
N SER A 176 6.71 -7.02 -7.44
CA SER A 176 6.23 -7.63 -6.21
C SER A 176 6.67 -9.08 -6.08
N GLU A 177 7.33 -9.38 -4.96
CA GLU A 177 7.71 -10.76 -4.57
C GLU A 177 6.59 -11.51 -3.82
N ALA A 178 5.42 -10.91 -3.64
CA ALA A 178 4.34 -11.50 -2.85
C ALA A 178 3.76 -12.78 -3.46
N GLY A 179 3.99 -12.99 -4.76
CA GLY A 179 3.58 -14.18 -5.54
C GLY A 179 2.68 -13.81 -6.71
N GLY A 180 2.57 -14.73 -7.69
CA GLY A 180 1.79 -14.55 -8.90
C GLY A 180 0.27 -14.69 -8.70
N LEU A 181 -0.44 -14.54 -9.80
CA LEU A 181 -1.89 -14.75 -9.89
C LEU A 181 -2.20 -16.24 -10.09
N PRO A 182 -3.34 -16.74 -9.60
CA PRO A 182 -3.79 -18.09 -9.95
C PRO A 182 -4.22 -18.17 -11.41
N ASP A 183 -3.79 -19.23 -12.13
CA ASP A 183 -4.11 -19.40 -13.56
C ASP A 183 -5.61 -19.64 -13.83
N SER A 184 -6.36 -20.17 -12.84
CA SER A 184 -7.73 -20.64 -13.08
C SER A 184 -8.81 -19.70 -12.54
N SER A 185 -8.59 -19.06 -11.41
CA SER A 185 -9.54 -18.12 -10.83
C SER A 185 -8.86 -17.26 -9.77
N GLY A 186 -9.21 -16.00 -9.71
CA GLY A 186 -8.67 -15.05 -8.75
C GLY A 186 -9.55 -13.82 -8.58
N ALA A 187 -9.20 -13.05 -7.57
CA ALA A 187 -9.79 -11.74 -7.29
C ALA A 187 -8.67 -10.73 -7.06
N ILE A 188 -8.87 -9.52 -7.55
CA ILE A 188 -7.96 -8.40 -7.40
C ILE A 188 -8.78 -7.22 -6.88
N SER A 189 -8.26 -6.48 -5.92
CA SER A 189 -8.88 -5.26 -5.40
C SER A 189 -7.85 -4.18 -5.15
N VAL A 190 -8.23 -2.93 -5.40
CA VAL A 190 -7.37 -1.74 -5.30
C VAL A 190 -7.93 -0.83 -4.24
N TYR A 191 -7.08 -0.32 -3.39
CA TYR A 191 -7.46 0.52 -2.25
C TYR A 191 -6.68 1.81 -2.23
N GLU A 192 -7.34 2.90 -1.85
CA GLU A 192 -6.70 4.19 -1.65
C GLU A 192 -5.84 4.21 -0.38
N ARG A 193 -6.30 3.54 0.68
CA ARG A 193 -5.61 3.47 1.98
C ARG A 193 -6.15 2.33 2.83
N GLU A 194 -5.43 2.00 3.89
CA GLU A 194 -5.92 1.05 4.91
C GLU A 194 -7.27 1.50 5.48
N GLY A 195 -8.19 0.54 5.60
CA GLY A 195 -9.54 0.76 6.13
C GLY A 195 -10.49 1.49 5.19
N SER A 196 -10.10 1.82 3.94
CA SER A 196 -11.03 2.29 2.93
C SER A 196 -11.76 1.13 2.26
N LEU A 197 -12.90 1.41 1.64
CA LEU A 197 -13.48 0.49 0.66
C LEU A 197 -12.56 0.39 -0.58
N PRO A 198 -12.59 -0.71 -1.33
CA PRO A 198 -11.88 -0.81 -2.58
C PRO A 198 -12.39 0.24 -3.59
N ILE A 199 -11.48 0.84 -4.34
CA ILE A 199 -11.79 1.83 -5.37
C ILE A 199 -12.02 1.19 -6.75
N ASP A 200 -11.50 -0.03 -6.94
CA ASP A 200 -11.70 -0.84 -8.14
C ASP A 200 -11.38 -2.31 -7.84
N GLY A 201 -11.87 -3.21 -8.68
CA GLY A 201 -11.58 -4.63 -8.54
C GLY A 201 -12.03 -5.48 -9.71
N PHE A 202 -11.47 -6.68 -9.78
CA PHE A 202 -11.68 -7.61 -10.87
C PHE A 202 -11.72 -9.06 -10.39
N PHE A 203 -12.67 -9.82 -10.95
CA PHE A 203 -12.75 -11.28 -10.78
C PHE A 203 -12.56 -11.98 -12.10
N TYR A 204 -11.84 -13.09 -12.07
CA TYR A 204 -11.77 -13.99 -13.20
C TYR A 204 -11.88 -15.44 -12.74
N GLY A 205 -12.36 -16.30 -13.63
CA GLY A 205 -12.49 -17.73 -13.33
C GLY A 205 -12.93 -18.53 -14.53
N GLU A 206 -12.56 -19.80 -14.54
CA GLU A 206 -13.06 -20.76 -15.53
C GLU A 206 -14.50 -21.17 -15.16
N GLY A 207 -15.47 -20.86 -16.00
CA GLY A 207 -16.89 -21.13 -15.76
C GLY A 207 -17.27 -22.61 -15.57
N SER A 208 -16.35 -23.55 -15.86
CA SER A 208 -16.55 -24.98 -15.66
C SER A 208 -16.13 -25.49 -14.26
N LYS A 209 -15.51 -24.65 -13.45
CA LYS A 209 -15.00 -25.00 -12.11
C LYS A 209 -15.67 -24.14 -11.03
N SER A 210 -16.97 -24.31 -10.86
CA SER A 210 -17.80 -23.53 -9.91
C SER A 210 -17.32 -23.62 -8.43
N GLY A 211 -16.53 -24.60 -8.05
CA GLY A 211 -16.02 -24.74 -6.68
C GLY A 211 -14.82 -23.86 -6.31
N SER A 212 -14.15 -23.21 -7.28
CA SER A 212 -12.93 -22.45 -7.02
C SER A 212 -13.18 -21.01 -6.49
N LEU A 213 -14.36 -20.46 -6.75
CA LEU A 213 -14.78 -19.15 -6.23
C LEU A 213 -15.34 -19.22 -4.78
N GLU A 214 -15.64 -20.41 -4.30
CA GLU A 214 -16.23 -20.64 -2.97
C GLU A 214 -15.22 -20.61 -1.81
N SER A 215 -13.95 -20.30 -2.06
CA SER A 215 -12.99 -20.19 -0.96
C SER A 215 -13.28 -18.96 -0.11
N SER A 216 -13.22 -19.12 1.21
CA SER A 216 -13.55 -18.06 2.18
C SER A 216 -12.78 -16.74 1.98
N LYS A 217 -11.57 -16.79 1.39
CA LYS A 217 -10.74 -15.62 1.14
C LYS A 217 -11.11 -14.85 -0.13
N LEU A 218 -11.53 -15.55 -1.18
CA LEU A 218 -12.09 -14.91 -2.37
C LEU A 218 -13.44 -14.28 -2.06
N ILE A 219 -14.27 -14.94 -1.25
CA ILE A 219 -15.57 -14.43 -0.82
C ILE A 219 -15.42 -13.10 -0.06
N SER A 220 -14.44 -12.97 0.86
CA SER A 220 -14.27 -11.72 1.60
C SER A 220 -13.91 -10.54 0.70
N ILE A 221 -13.01 -10.74 -0.29
CA ILE A 221 -12.68 -9.68 -1.26
C ILE A 221 -13.89 -9.34 -2.14
N VAL A 222 -14.65 -10.36 -2.57
CA VAL A 222 -15.89 -10.18 -3.35
C VAL A 222 -16.92 -9.36 -2.58
N GLN A 223 -17.08 -9.63 -1.29
CA GLN A 223 -18.01 -8.90 -0.43
C GLN A 223 -17.62 -7.43 -0.28
N GLU A 224 -16.33 -7.13 -0.11
CA GLU A 224 -15.83 -5.75 -0.05
C GLU A 224 -16.06 -4.95 -1.35
N LEU A 225 -16.13 -5.64 -2.51
CA LEU A 225 -16.41 -5.00 -3.80
C LEU A 225 -17.89 -4.82 -4.10
N SER A 226 -18.78 -5.51 -3.37
CA SER A 226 -20.23 -5.50 -3.62
C SER A 226 -21.01 -4.57 -2.68
N ASP A 227 -20.39 -4.06 -1.62
CA ASP A 227 -20.94 -3.09 -0.69
C ASP A 227 -20.64 -1.65 -1.12
#